data_25976c6fc76a04c203575d4f58a537e0
#
_entry.id   25976c6fc76a04c203575d4f58a537e0
#
_cell.length_a   1.000
_cell.length_b   1.000
_cell.length_c   1.000
_cell.angle_alpha   90.00
_cell.angle_beta   90.00
_cell.angle_gamma   90.00
#
_symmetry.space_group_name_H-M   'P 1'
#
loop_
_entity.id
_entity.type
_entity.pdbx_description
1 polymer ?
#
loop_
_entity_poly.entity_id
_entity_poly.type
_entity_poly.pdbx_seq_one_letter_code
_entity_poly.pdbx_strand_id
1 'polypeptide(L)'
;MPNFPNPFSGNVPKDKMNFNELIRAIRIDIAGELEAIHLYTAHAEATDNALVKEVLIDIANEERVHVGELQRLLTLLLDDEAGLLAEGAAEVDAEAAKLGQKAAAGEGTESAEAPGDMPTIGSLKE
;
A
#
# COMPACT_ATOMS: atom_id res chain seq x y z
N MET A 1 1.21 14.73 -4.35
CA MET A 1 2.15 14.18 -3.34
C MET A 1 1.78 14.70 -1.97
N PRO A 2 1.67 13.86 -0.93
CA PRO A 2 1.50 14.39 0.40
C PRO A 2 2.66 15.30 0.75
N ASN A 3 2.36 16.33 1.49
CA ASN A 3 3.37 17.28 1.91
C ASN A 3 4.13 16.73 3.13
N PHE A 4 4.83 15.62 2.94
CA PHE A 4 5.72 15.11 3.97
C PHE A 4 6.95 16.00 4.07
N PRO A 5 7.40 16.36 5.28
CA PRO A 5 8.68 17.02 5.42
C PRO A 5 9.77 16.09 4.90
N ASN A 6 10.36 16.44 3.78
CA ASN A 6 11.46 15.68 3.22
C ASN A 6 12.77 16.39 3.58
N PRO A 7 13.56 15.85 4.52
CA PRO A 7 14.80 16.50 4.94
C PRO A 7 15.83 16.61 3.80
N PHE A 8 15.65 15.80 2.77
CA PHE A 8 16.61 15.80 1.68
C PHE A 8 16.25 16.80 0.58
N SER A 9 14.97 17.08 0.33
CA SER A 9 14.51 18.04 -0.69
C SER A 9 15.28 17.96 -2.00
N GLY A 10 15.58 16.76 -2.47
CA GLY A 10 16.38 16.53 -3.67
C GLY A 10 17.90 16.53 -3.45
N ASN A 11 18.37 16.72 -2.23
CA ASN A 11 19.79 16.67 -1.89
C ASN A 11 20.09 15.49 -0.99
N VAL A 12 21.27 14.91 -1.14
CA VAL A 12 21.76 13.90 -0.20
C VAL A 12 22.34 14.63 1.03
N PRO A 13 22.00 14.22 2.26
CA PRO A 13 22.55 14.86 3.45
C PRO A 13 24.06 14.64 3.53
N LYS A 14 24.75 15.58 4.18
CA LYS A 14 26.20 15.51 4.35
C LYS A 14 26.62 14.31 5.19
N ASP A 15 25.86 14.03 6.24
CA ASP A 15 26.09 12.90 7.14
C ASP A 15 25.16 11.74 6.79
N LYS A 16 25.63 10.50 7.01
CA LYS A 16 24.78 9.33 6.83
C LYS A 16 23.69 9.29 7.90
N MET A 17 22.55 8.74 7.55
CA MET A 17 21.44 8.54 8.47
C MET A 17 21.86 7.60 9.62
N ASN A 18 21.46 7.92 10.85
CA ASN A 18 21.49 6.96 11.94
C ASN A 18 20.36 5.93 11.79
N PHE A 19 20.33 4.92 12.64
CA PHE A 19 19.33 3.85 12.55
C PHE A 19 17.89 4.36 12.62
N ASN A 20 17.59 5.25 13.57
CA ASN A 20 16.24 5.78 13.73
C ASN A 20 15.80 6.63 12.53
N GLU A 21 16.72 7.39 11.97
CA GLU A 21 16.47 8.16 10.76
C GLU A 21 16.20 7.24 9.56
N LEU A 22 16.95 6.14 9.44
CA LEU A 22 16.73 5.14 8.39
C LEU A 22 15.33 4.53 8.49
N ILE A 23 14.91 4.14 9.69
CA ILE A 23 13.55 3.60 9.89
C ILE A 23 12.49 4.61 9.46
N ARG A 24 12.64 5.87 9.88
CA ARG A 24 11.69 6.92 9.46
C ARG A 24 11.69 7.13 7.95
N ALA A 25 12.84 7.07 7.32
CA ALA A 25 12.96 7.20 5.86
C ALA A 25 12.21 6.07 5.13
N ILE A 26 12.36 4.83 5.58
CA ILE A 26 11.65 3.69 4.98
C ILE A 26 10.13 3.85 5.17
N ARG A 27 9.67 4.32 6.32
CA ARG A 27 8.24 4.57 6.54
C ARG A 27 7.70 5.66 5.61
N ILE A 28 8.46 6.71 5.37
CA ILE A 28 8.09 7.75 4.40
C ILE A 28 8.06 7.19 2.97
N ASP A 29 9.01 6.34 2.63
CA ASP A 29 9.04 5.68 1.32
C ASP A 29 7.80 4.81 1.11
N ILE A 30 7.37 4.04 2.11
CA ILE A 30 6.11 3.28 2.06
C ILE A 30 4.92 4.21 1.84
N ALA A 31 4.86 5.32 2.56
CA ALA A 31 3.78 6.30 2.39
C ALA A 31 3.77 6.88 0.97
N GLY A 32 4.93 7.11 0.38
CA GLY A 32 5.06 7.55 -1.01
C GLY A 32 4.51 6.53 -2.01
N GLU A 33 4.80 5.24 -1.81
CA GLU A 33 4.28 4.17 -2.66
C GLU A 33 2.76 4.04 -2.53
N LEU A 34 2.23 4.13 -1.33
CA LEU A 34 0.78 4.10 -1.09
C LEU A 34 0.08 5.27 -1.77
N GLU A 35 0.66 6.46 -1.73
CA GLU A 35 0.12 7.60 -2.46
C GLU A 35 0.18 7.40 -3.97
N ALA A 36 1.26 6.85 -4.50
CA ALA A 36 1.40 6.57 -5.92
C ALA A 36 0.29 5.62 -6.40
N ILE A 37 -0.01 4.56 -5.65
CA ILE A 37 -1.12 3.65 -5.94
C ILE A 37 -2.43 4.43 -6.04
N HIS A 38 -2.72 5.27 -5.07
CA HIS A 38 -3.94 6.07 -5.03
C HIS A 38 -4.05 7.00 -6.24
N LEU A 39 -2.97 7.70 -6.58
CA LEU A 39 -2.96 8.63 -7.70
C LEU A 39 -3.15 7.92 -9.05
N TYR A 40 -2.40 6.85 -9.29
CA TYR A 40 -2.46 6.15 -10.56
C TYR A 40 -3.81 5.47 -10.79
N THR A 41 -4.41 4.91 -9.75
CA THR A 41 -5.76 4.33 -9.85
C THR A 41 -6.81 5.41 -10.12
N ALA A 42 -6.74 6.55 -9.43
CA ALA A 42 -7.64 7.67 -9.68
C ALA A 42 -7.52 8.21 -11.11
N HIS A 43 -6.29 8.35 -11.60
CA HIS A 43 -6.06 8.79 -12.98
C HIS A 43 -6.55 7.76 -14.00
N ALA A 44 -6.38 6.46 -13.72
CA ALA A 44 -6.89 5.40 -14.59
C ALA A 44 -8.42 5.43 -14.69
N GLU A 45 -9.10 5.71 -13.58
CA GLU A 45 -10.56 5.87 -13.56
C GLU A 45 -11.03 7.13 -14.28
N ALA A 46 -10.20 8.16 -14.33
CA ALA A 46 -10.54 9.46 -14.91
C ALA A 46 -10.29 9.55 -16.42
N THR A 47 -9.84 8.51 -17.07
CA THR A 47 -9.56 8.52 -18.53
C THR A 47 -10.30 7.43 -19.26
N ASP A 48 -10.75 7.73 -20.46
CA ASP A 48 -11.31 6.74 -21.40
C ASP A 48 -10.25 6.15 -22.35
N ASN A 49 -9.02 6.64 -22.28
CA ASN A 49 -7.93 6.11 -23.10
C ASN A 49 -7.49 4.74 -22.56
N ALA A 50 -7.80 3.68 -23.32
CA ALA A 50 -7.58 2.30 -22.89
C ALA A 50 -6.09 2.00 -22.60
N LEU A 51 -5.17 2.50 -23.42
CA LEU A 51 -3.74 2.28 -23.23
C LEU A 51 -3.24 2.96 -21.95
N VAL A 52 -3.63 4.21 -21.72
CA VAL A 52 -3.25 4.96 -20.53
C VAL A 52 -3.78 4.27 -19.28
N LYS A 53 -5.05 3.85 -19.32
CA LYS A 53 -5.68 3.13 -18.21
C LYS A 53 -4.90 1.87 -17.84
N GLU A 54 -4.61 1.03 -18.83
CA GLU A 54 -3.90 -0.23 -18.62
C GLU A 54 -2.49 0.01 -18.04
N VAL A 55 -1.75 0.96 -18.58
CA VAL A 55 -0.40 1.27 -18.12
C VAL A 55 -0.42 1.81 -16.68
N LEU A 56 -1.34 2.70 -16.36
CA LEU A 56 -1.46 3.25 -15.01
C LEU A 56 -1.81 2.18 -13.96
N ILE A 57 -2.68 1.24 -14.32
CA ILE A 57 -3.03 0.12 -13.44
C ILE A 57 -1.85 -0.81 -13.25
N ASP A 58 -1.10 -1.08 -14.30
CA ASP A 58 0.10 -1.90 -14.22
C ASP A 58 1.13 -1.29 -13.29
N ILE A 59 1.40 0.01 -13.45
CA ILE A 59 2.32 0.74 -12.57
C ILE A 59 1.81 0.71 -11.12
N ALA A 60 0.51 0.93 -10.88
CA ALA A 60 -0.07 0.88 -9.53
C ALA A 60 0.14 -0.50 -8.88
N ASN A 61 0.05 -1.57 -9.65
CA ASN A 61 0.32 -2.91 -9.13
C ASN A 61 1.81 -3.12 -8.81
N GLU A 62 2.71 -2.55 -9.59
CA GLU A 62 4.14 -2.56 -9.29
C GLU A 62 4.44 -1.82 -7.97
N GLU A 63 3.77 -0.69 -7.73
CA GLU A 63 3.91 0.04 -6.46
C GLU A 63 3.46 -0.80 -5.26
N ARG A 64 2.47 -1.68 -5.43
CA ARG A 64 2.06 -2.61 -4.37
C ARG A 64 3.17 -3.61 -4.04
N VAL A 65 3.92 -4.05 -5.04
CA VAL A 65 5.10 -4.89 -4.83
C VAL A 65 6.16 -4.13 -4.04
N HIS A 66 6.42 -2.87 -4.40
CA HIS A 66 7.37 -2.01 -3.69
C HIS A 66 6.98 -1.81 -2.22
N VAL A 67 5.70 -1.63 -1.92
CA VAL A 67 5.22 -1.58 -0.53
C VAL A 67 5.62 -2.84 0.23
N GLY A 68 5.45 -4.01 -0.38
CA GLY A 68 5.84 -5.28 0.21
C GLY A 68 7.36 -5.38 0.47
N GLU A 69 8.16 -4.92 -0.48
CA GLU A 69 9.61 -4.92 -0.34
C GLU A 69 10.07 -4.01 0.81
N LEU A 70 9.56 -2.78 0.84
CA LEU A 70 9.89 -1.82 1.89
C LEU A 70 9.39 -2.30 3.27
N GLN A 71 8.19 -2.88 3.32
CA GLN A 71 7.65 -3.45 4.55
C GLN A 71 8.52 -4.61 5.07
N ARG A 72 9.03 -5.44 4.17
CA ARG A 72 9.96 -6.52 4.53
C ARG A 72 11.26 -5.97 5.11
N LEU A 73 11.80 -4.88 4.57
CA LEU A 73 12.95 -4.22 5.16
C LEU A 73 12.69 -3.83 6.63
N LEU A 74 11.54 -3.24 6.92
CA LEU A 74 11.19 -2.89 8.31
C LEU A 74 11.11 -4.12 9.21
N THR A 75 10.54 -5.22 8.76
CA THR A 75 10.43 -6.44 9.56
C THR A 75 11.80 -7.10 9.82
N LEU A 76 12.75 -6.91 8.91
CA LEU A 76 14.12 -7.39 9.10
C LEU A 76 14.94 -6.48 10.03
N LEU A 77 14.67 -5.19 10.01
CA LEU A 77 15.40 -4.19 10.81
C LEU A 77 14.85 -4.04 12.23
N LEU A 78 13.56 -4.30 12.44
CA LEU A 78 12.87 -4.12 13.71
C LEU A 78 12.32 -5.45 14.20
N ASP A 79 12.79 -5.91 15.36
CA ASP A 79 12.43 -7.21 15.93
C ASP A 79 10.92 -7.35 16.23
N ASP A 80 10.25 -6.25 16.53
CA ASP A 80 8.84 -6.21 16.93
C ASP A 80 7.86 -5.89 15.78
N GLU A 81 8.35 -5.48 14.63
CA GLU A 81 7.47 -4.99 13.55
C GLU A 81 6.51 -6.07 13.04
N ALA A 82 7.00 -7.26 12.75
CA ALA A 82 6.15 -8.34 12.24
C ALA A 82 5.07 -8.75 13.25
N GLY A 83 5.41 -8.79 14.53
CA GLY A 83 4.48 -9.14 15.61
C GLY A 83 3.38 -8.09 15.77
N LEU A 84 3.73 -6.82 15.76
CA LEU A 84 2.76 -5.72 15.87
C LEU A 84 1.83 -5.66 14.66
N LEU A 85 2.36 -5.89 13.47
CA LEU A 85 1.53 -5.97 12.26
C LEU A 85 0.55 -7.16 12.30
N ALA A 86 1.01 -8.31 12.80
CA ALA A 86 0.15 -9.48 12.96
C ALA A 86 -0.94 -9.26 14.02
N GLU A 87 -0.61 -8.56 15.10
CA GLU A 87 -1.59 -8.19 16.13
C GLU A 87 -2.70 -7.31 15.54
N GLY A 88 -2.33 -6.29 14.77
CA GLY A 88 -3.30 -5.44 14.09
C GLY A 88 -4.20 -6.23 13.12
N ALA A 89 -3.63 -7.16 12.36
CA ALA A 89 -4.40 -8.03 11.48
C ALA A 89 -5.40 -8.90 12.27
N ALA A 90 -4.98 -9.46 13.39
CA ALA A 90 -5.84 -10.29 14.25
C ALA A 90 -6.99 -9.49 14.86
N GLU A 91 -6.78 -8.23 15.21
CA GLU A 91 -7.85 -7.35 15.70
C GLU A 91 -8.93 -7.15 14.64
N VAL A 92 -8.55 -6.94 13.40
CA VAL A 92 -9.51 -6.80 12.28
C VAL A 92 -10.25 -8.11 12.04
N ASP A 93 -9.55 -9.24 12.08
CA ASP A 93 -10.17 -10.56 11.93
C ASP A 93 -11.22 -10.81 13.01
N ALA A 94 -10.95 -10.39 14.24
CA ALA A 94 -11.90 -10.49 15.35
C ALA A 94 -13.15 -9.62 15.13
N GLU A 95 -12.99 -8.41 14.62
CA GLU A 95 -14.11 -7.53 14.29
C GLU A 95 -14.93 -8.11 13.11
N ALA A 96 -14.27 -8.64 12.09
CA ALA A 96 -14.93 -9.29 10.97
C ALA A 96 -15.77 -10.49 11.44
N ALA A 97 -15.24 -11.28 12.36
CA ALA A 97 -15.98 -12.42 12.96
C ALA A 97 -17.24 -11.96 13.70
N LYS A 98 -17.18 -10.86 14.45
CA LYS A 98 -18.34 -10.29 15.15
C LYS A 98 -19.44 -9.88 14.18
N LEU A 99 -19.07 -9.41 12.99
CA LEU A 99 -20.01 -9.01 11.94
C LEU A 99 -20.48 -10.18 11.07
N GLY A 100 -20.03 -11.42 11.35
CA GLY A 100 -20.33 -12.60 10.55
C GLY A 100 -19.62 -12.64 9.20
N GLN A 101 -18.60 -11.82 9.02
CA GLN A 101 -17.78 -11.83 7.81
C GLN A 101 -16.63 -12.81 7.96
N LYS A 102 -16.22 -13.45 6.85
CA LYS A 102 -15.03 -14.28 6.88
C LYS A 102 -13.80 -13.40 7.05
N ALA A 103 -12.86 -13.86 7.87
CA ALA A 103 -11.54 -13.26 7.91
C ALA A 103 -10.96 -13.22 6.50
N ALA A 104 -10.28 -12.12 6.16
CA ALA A 104 -9.74 -11.87 4.82
C ALA A 104 -8.50 -12.74 4.57
N ALA A 105 -8.68 -14.04 4.38
CA ALA A 105 -7.62 -14.97 4.04
C ALA A 105 -7.49 -15.18 2.53
N GLY A 106 -7.75 -14.16 1.73
CA GLY A 106 -7.58 -14.25 0.28
C GLY A 106 -8.58 -15.17 -0.44
N GLU A 107 -9.53 -15.73 0.26
CA GLU A 107 -10.65 -16.39 -0.39
C GLU A 107 -11.62 -15.31 -0.84
N GLY A 108 -11.60 -15.01 -2.11
CA GLY A 108 -12.58 -14.16 -2.73
C GLY A 108 -13.95 -14.73 -2.43
N THR A 109 -14.62 -14.21 -1.44
CA THR A 109 -16.00 -14.51 -1.24
C THR A 109 -16.78 -13.76 -2.29
N GLU A 110 -17.42 -14.50 -3.14
CA GLU A 110 -18.42 -14.01 -4.08
C GLU A 110 -19.56 -13.23 -3.42
N SER A 111 -19.54 -13.10 -2.12
CA SER A 111 -20.66 -12.54 -1.36
C SER A 111 -20.58 -11.05 -1.12
N ALA A 112 -19.54 -10.41 -1.53
CA ALA A 112 -19.51 -8.97 -1.52
C ALA A 112 -20.05 -8.45 -2.84
N GLU A 113 -21.33 -8.56 -3.07
CA GLU A 113 -22.02 -7.50 -3.75
C GLU A 113 -21.87 -6.27 -2.87
N ALA A 114 -20.68 -5.69 -2.89
CA ALA A 114 -20.51 -4.35 -2.39
C ALA A 114 -21.44 -3.47 -3.21
N PRO A 115 -22.30 -2.70 -2.59
CA PRO A 115 -23.10 -1.74 -3.33
C PRO A 115 -22.15 -0.77 -4.04
N GLY A 116 -22.14 -0.86 -5.34
CA GLY A 116 -21.21 -0.13 -6.17
C GLY A 116 -19.92 -0.92 -6.30
N ASP A 117 -19.84 -1.69 -7.35
CA ASP A 117 -18.62 -2.24 -7.90
C ASP A 117 -17.50 -1.21 -7.84
N MET A 118 -16.80 -1.20 -6.70
CA MET A 118 -15.49 -0.57 -6.70
C MET A 118 -14.60 -1.53 -7.46
N PRO A 119 -14.26 -1.23 -8.69
CA PRO A 119 -13.41 -2.12 -9.45
C PRO A 119 -12.10 -2.27 -8.69
N THR A 120 -11.75 -3.49 -8.38
CA THR A 120 -10.39 -3.77 -7.92
C THR A 120 -9.43 -3.40 -9.04
N ILE A 121 -8.18 -3.08 -8.70
CA ILE A 121 -7.16 -2.78 -9.71
C ILE A 121 -7.12 -3.90 -10.77
N GLY A 122 -7.30 -5.16 -10.36
CA GLY A 122 -7.36 -6.29 -11.29
C GLY A 122 -8.54 -6.25 -12.25
N SER A 123 -9.72 -5.76 -11.83
CA SER A 123 -10.89 -5.69 -12.70
C SER A 123 -10.81 -4.59 -13.77
N LEU A 124 -9.93 -3.62 -13.60
CA LEU A 124 -9.69 -2.58 -14.59
C LEU A 124 -8.84 -3.09 -15.77
N LYS A 125 -8.23 -4.26 -15.65
CA LYS A 125 -7.47 -4.90 -16.73
C LYS A 125 -8.36 -5.66 -17.74
N GLU A 126 -9.60 -5.90 -17.41
CA GLU A 126 -10.60 -6.50 -18.26
C GLU A 126 -11.33 -5.42 -19.08
#